data_ce07dde7c2fdf8def10b4563ad17f4fe
#
_entry.id   ce07dde7c2fdf8def10b4563ad17f4fe
#
_cell.length_a   1.000
_cell.length_b   1.000
_cell.length_c   1.000
_cell.angle_alpha   90.00
_cell.angle_beta   90.00
_cell.angle_gamma   90.00
#
_symmetry.space_group_name_H-M   'P 1'
#
loop_
_entity.id
_entity.type
_entity.pdbx_description
1 polymer ?
#
loop_
_entity_poly.entity_id
_entity_poly.type
_entity_poly.pdbx_seq_one_letter_code
_entity_poly.pdbx_strand_id
1 'polypeptide(L)'
;MRYLIYLILTLHLTNVLANNSLNQNSNIWKDDWALADDFNMTIDTGGYSLPSEIAFINNPGKLPSDPLYFVLELKGKLKVVTNDRTVHTYSENILPLPQNLDRFDPVGAAGLCLDQKHGYVYVTFAYLDENGVYRNGIIRYENSPGRIGISPNSSTYFLDLFKDEISHTSHQIGPCVIHDEELFIAVGFGRIKNESQKLESTLGSIIRMNLDFKPLQDNPFYKNDNKIEARDYIWAYGVRNVFGMKLVGNRLFVTENGGGVDKFNEIIKGENYLYDGSDWSFAAKAEYLFSPAVGLVHLDRIGPDLSTFPEKFKDTFFIVSSGAPGGSGPGDHGDRSIIFFDYDFLENKLSSSPQHLLKFRGKSSQLPVSIEFASDGLYFIPMFPNSDGQSYVFRITYDINNNYPNKLINEINPKTLVSKYGCRGCHIINGKGGGFGPNLDNDLLARLYQRLNSEDYENKIKLLDQSENDLEIYKILRSNTMRNKGEDRVRSWLISFIQEPSFDNHLIKMASVNANEADATILADYLLKQKSDNKNNQKNNKIKVLISRYLPEPRYRHIIFSFISGIIFSIIILIIRLYFKRK
;
A
#
# COMPACT_ATOMS: atom_id res chain seq x y z
N MET A 1 -3.63 -8.01 -59.81
CA MET A 1 -4.72 -8.70 -59.11
C MET A 1 -4.26 -9.95 -58.34
N ARG A 2 -3.45 -10.87 -58.88
CA ARG A 2 -2.94 -12.03 -58.10
C ARG A 2 -2.05 -11.68 -56.90
N TYR A 3 -1.21 -10.66 -56.97
CA TYR A 3 -0.35 -10.22 -55.87
C TYR A 3 -1.11 -9.53 -54.74
N LEU A 4 -2.25 -8.89 -54.99
CA LEU A 4 -3.08 -8.25 -53.99
C LEU A 4 -3.84 -9.28 -53.13
N ILE A 5 -4.24 -10.39 -53.73
CA ILE A 5 -4.92 -11.51 -53.06
C ILE A 5 -3.93 -12.26 -52.14
N TYR A 6 -2.67 -12.41 -52.55
CA TYR A 6 -1.64 -13.02 -51.71
C TYR A 6 -1.28 -12.13 -50.50
N LEU A 7 -1.26 -10.80 -50.67
CA LEU A 7 -0.99 -9.86 -49.58
C LEU A 7 -2.12 -9.82 -48.55
N ILE A 8 -3.38 -9.90 -49.03
CA ILE A 8 -4.56 -9.94 -48.14
C ILE A 8 -4.63 -11.30 -47.41
N LEU A 9 -4.31 -12.42 -48.08
CA LEU A 9 -4.27 -13.73 -47.44
C LEU A 9 -3.12 -13.87 -46.43
N THR A 10 -1.95 -13.28 -46.69
CA THR A 10 -0.84 -13.27 -45.72
C THR A 10 -1.14 -12.37 -44.51
N LEU A 11 -1.79 -11.22 -44.68
CA LEU A 11 -2.24 -10.36 -43.58
C LEU A 11 -3.35 -11.02 -42.75
N HIS A 12 -4.27 -11.78 -43.35
CA HIS A 12 -5.28 -12.54 -42.62
C HIS A 12 -4.68 -13.74 -41.87
N LEU A 13 -3.72 -14.46 -42.50
CA LEU A 13 -3.03 -15.58 -41.83
C LEU A 13 -2.14 -15.10 -40.67
N THR A 14 -1.48 -13.96 -40.77
CA THR A 14 -0.69 -13.41 -39.67
C THR A 14 -1.58 -12.93 -38.52
N ASN A 15 -2.74 -12.34 -38.80
CA ASN A 15 -3.71 -11.96 -37.74
C ASN A 15 -4.38 -13.20 -37.11
N VAL A 16 -4.67 -14.26 -37.86
CA VAL A 16 -5.23 -15.50 -37.30
C VAL A 16 -4.16 -16.29 -36.53
N LEU A 17 -2.90 -16.26 -36.95
CA LEU A 17 -1.79 -16.87 -36.20
C LEU A 17 -1.42 -16.07 -34.96
N ALA A 18 -1.50 -14.74 -35.01
CA ALA A 18 -1.33 -13.88 -33.82
C ALA A 18 -2.46 -14.09 -32.78
N ASN A 19 -3.71 -14.17 -33.23
CA ASN A 19 -4.83 -14.48 -32.35
C ASN A 19 -4.82 -15.92 -31.82
N ASN A 20 -4.33 -16.91 -32.60
CA ASN A 20 -4.19 -18.29 -32.11
C ASN A 20 -2.99 -18.46 -31.16
N SER A 21 -1.91 -17.68 -31.32
CA SER A 21 -0.78 -17.70 -30.36
C SER A 21 -1.15 -17.04 -29.02
N LEU A 22 -2.01 -16.03 -29.04
CA LEU A 22 -2.60 -15.46 -27.83
C LEU A 22 -3.49 -16.48 -27.08
N ASN A 23 -4.21 -17.35 -27.79
CA ASN A 23 -5.09 -18.34 -27.17
C ASN A 23 -4.38 -19.58 -26.60
N GLN A 24 -3.20 -19.95 -27.04
CA GLN A 24 -2.48 -21.12 -26.49
C GLN A 24 -1.62 -20.81 -25.27
N ASN A 25 -1.16 -19.56 -25.09
CA ASN A 25 -0.46 -19.11 -23.87
C ASN A 25 -1.37 -18.44 -22.82
N SER A 26 -2.66 -18.34 -23.10
CA SER A 26 -3.62 -17.49 -22.35
C SER A 26 -3.97 -17.97 -20.93
N ASN A 27 -3.47 -19.11 -20.48
CA ASN A 27 -3.79 -19.64 -19.15
C ASN A 27 -2.61 -19.66 -18.16
N ILE A 28 -1.37 -19.41 -18.61
CA ILE A 28 -0.18 -19.45 -17.74
C ILE A 28 -0.29 -18.42 -16.60
N TRP A 29 -0.87 -17.27 -16.86
CA TRP A 29 -1.08 -16.23 -15.86
C TRP A 29 -2.03 -16.66 -14.71
N LYS A 30 -2.94 -17.63 -14.95
CA LYS A 30 -3.82 -18.16 -13.91
C LYS A 30 -3.07 -18.93 -12.84
N ASP A 31 -1.95 -19.54 -13.21
CA ASP A 31 -1.09 -20.24 -12.25
C ASP A 31 -0.32 -19.25 -11.36
N ASP A 32 -0.10 -18.03 -11.83
CA ASP A 32 0.60 -17.00 -11.10
C ASP A 32 -0.27 -16.34 -9.98
N TRP A 33 -1.60 -16.40 -10.10
CA TRP A 33 -2.53 -15.70 -9.23
C TRP A 33 -3.48 -16.66 -8.53
N ALA A 34 -3.41 -16.73 -7.19
CA ALA A 34 -4.38 -17.45 -6.37
C ALA A 34 -5.51 -16.51 -5.95
N LEU A 35 -6.76 -16.92 -6.17
CA LEU A 35 -7.96 -16.14 -5.98
C LEU A 35 -8.84 -16.75 -4.87
N ALA A 36 -9.51 -15.91 -4.07
CA ALA A 36 -10.47 -16.32 -3.07
C ALA A 36 -11.62 -17.12 -3.70
N ASP A 37 -12.25 -17.98 -2.89
CA ASP A 37 -13.45 -18.71 -3.31
C ASP A 37 -14.55 -17.74 -3.71
N ASP A 38 -15.46 -18.21 -4.58
CA ASP A 38 -16.57 -17.44 -5.13
C ASP A 38 -16.18 -16.27 -6.06
N PHE A 39 -14.91 -16.16 -6.46
CA PHE A 39 -14.48 -15.14 -7.40
C PHE A 39 -13.89 -15.76 -8.66
N ASN A 40 -14.06 -15.06 -9.79
CA ASN A 40 -13.44 -15.35 -11.07
C ASN A 40 -12.57 -14.19 -11.52
N MET A 41 -11.55 -14.48 -12.34
CA MET A 41 -10.65 -13.47 -12.89
C MET A 41 -10.41 -13.72 -14.37
N THR A 42 -10.46 -12.65 -15.15
CA THR A 42 -10.22 -12.66 -16.60
C THR A 42 -9.29 -11.53 -16.99
N ILE A 43 -8.62 -11.66 -18.13
CA ILE A 43 -7.95 -10.55 -18.78
C ILE A 43 -9.04 -9.68 -19.43
N ASP A 44 -8.96 -8.36 -19.22
CA ASP A 44 -9.79 -7.39 -19.91
C ASP A 44 -9.06 -6.86 -21.16
N THR A 45 -7.90 -6.24 -20.97
CA THR A 45 -7.07 -5.69 -22.07
C THR A 45 -5.59 -5.88 -21.77
N GLY A 46 -4.72 -5.57 -22.73
CA GLY A 46 -3.27 -5.71 -22.58
C GLY A 46 -2.47 -4.76 -23.47
N GLY A 47 -1.15 -4.92 -23.48
CA GLY A 47 -0.25 -4.12 -24.31
C GLY A 47 0.23 -2.84 -23.65
N TYR A 48 0.39 -2.85 -22.32
CA TYR A 48 0.86 -1.71 -21.53
C TYR A 48 2.36 -1.83 -21.20
N SER A 49 2.98 -0.67 -20.98
CA SER A 49 4.39 -0.57 -20.57
C SER A 49 4.52 0.16 -19.24
N LEU A 50 4.87 -0.57 -18.17
CA LEU A 50 4.97 -0.04 -16.80
C LEU A 50 3.72 0.76 -16.39
N PRO A 51 2.53 0.20 -16.50
CA PRO A 51 1.32 0.90 -16.07
C PRO A 51 1.38 1.23 -14.57
N SER A 52 0.92 2.41 -14.20
CA SER A 52 0.92 2.91 -12.83
C SER A 52 -0.47 3.11 -12.24
N GLU A 53 -1.48 3.42 -13.09
CA GLU A 53 -2.83 3.68 -12.60
C GLU A 53 -3.88 3.37 -13.66
N ILE A 54 -5.09 3.00 -13.21
CA ILE A 54 -6.30 2.91 -14.03
C ILE A 54 -7.35 3.87 -13.46
N ALA A 55 -8.17 4.46 -14.34
CA ALA A 55 -9.27 5.34 -13.94
C ALA A 55 -10.46 5.16 -14.87
N PHE A 56 -11.62 4.80 -14.29
CA PHE A 56 -12.86 4.61 -15.02
C PHE A 56 -13.62 5.92 -15.21
N ILE A 57 -14.27 6.04 -16.36
CA ILE A 57 -15.23 7.12 -16.62
C ILE A 57 -16.53 6.76 -15.91
N ASN A 58 -16.99 7.61 -14.99
CA ASN A 58 -18.16 7.34 -14.15
C ASN A 58 -19.44 7.04 -14.96
N ASN A 59 -19.66 7.79 -16.04
CA ASN A 59 -20.81 7.61 -16.94
C ASN A 59 -20.31 7.43 -18.37
N PRO A 60 -19.75 6.27 -18.74
CA PRO A 60 -19.27 6.02 -20.08
C PRO A 60 -20.43 6.05 -21.08
N GLY A 61 -20.16 6.47 -22.29
CA GLY A 61 -21.12 6.39 -23.40
C GLY A 61 -21.51 4.92 -23.68
N LYS A 62 -22.54 4.73 -24.51
CA LYS A 62 -23.09 3.41 -24.80
C LYS A 62 -22.58 2.80 -26.11
N LEU A 63 -21.89 3.59 -26.94
CA LEU A 63 -21.35 3.09 -28.21
C LEU A 63 -20.11 2.22 -27.96
N PRO A 64 -19.84 1.23 -28.81
CA PRO A 64 -18.61 0.44 -28.71
C PRO A 64 -17.33 1.30 -28.70
N SER A 65 -17.31 2.39 -29.44
CA SER A 65 -16.17 3.32 -29.55
C SER A 65 -16.10 4.38 -28.44
N ASP A 66 -17.08 4.42 -27.52
CA ASP A 66 -17.02 5.39 -26.43
C ASP A 66 -15.96 4.98 -25.39
N PRO A 67 -15.19 5.93 -24.85
CA PRO A 67 -14.21 5.69 -23.82
C PRO A 67 -14.83 5.10 -22.54
N LEU A 68 -14.17 4.11 -21.97
CA LEU A 68 -14.58 3.40 -20.78
C LEU A 68 -13.65 3.68 -19.60
N TYR A 69 -12.34 3.49 -19.80
CA TYR A 69 -11.34 3.76 -18.77
C TYR A 69 -9.98 4.15 -19.35
N PHE A 70 -9.17 4.74 -18.53
CA PHE A 70 -7.80 5.13 -18.83
C PHE A 70 -6.78 4.22 -18.15
N VAL A 71 -5.61 4.07 -18.77
CA VAL A 71 -4.42 3.43 -18.20
C VAL A 71 -3.25 4.39 -18.31
N LEU A 72 -2.71 4.81 -17.18
CA LEU A 72 -1.52 5.63 -17.09
C LEU A 72 -0.27 4.75 -17.09
N GLU A 73 0.70 5.09 -17.93
CA GLU A 73 2.01 4.45 -17.94
C GLU A 73 3.05 5.35 -17.25
N LEU A 74 3.84 4.80 -16.34
CA LEU A 74 4.80 5.54 -15.50
C LEU A 74 5.73 6.45 -16.32
N LYS A 75 6.14 6.02 -17.52
CA LYS A 75 7.08 6.77 -18.37
C LYS A 75 6.43 7.82 -19.26
N GLY A 76 5.18 8.17 -18.98
CA GLY A 76 4.53 9.34 -19.53
C GLY A 76 3.67 9.09 -20.76
N LYS A 77 3.04 7.91 -20.87
CA LYS A 77 1.97 7.69 -21.83
C LYS A 77 0.63 7.55 -21.12
N LEU A 78 -0.41 8.03 -21.77
CA LEU A 78 -1.78 7.81 -21.34
C LEU A 78 -2.53 7.05 -22.42
N LYS A 79 -3.08 5.90 -22.04
CA LYS A 79 -3.94 5.08 -22.89
C LYS A 79 -5.39 5.27 -22.51
N VAL A 80 -6.29 5.09 -23.47
CA VAL A 80 -7.74 5.05 -23.24
C VAL A 80 -8.30 3.79 -23.89
N VAL A 81 -9.16 3.10 -23.14
CA VAL A 81 -9.83 1.88 -23.59
C VAL A 81 -11.30 2.19 -23.83
N THR A 82 -11.83 1.73 -24.94
CA THR A 82 -13.23 1.91 -25.35
C THR A 82 -14.10 0.73 -24.89
N ASN A 83 -15.43 0.85 -24.98
CA ASN A 83 -16.37 -0.18 -24.57
C ASN A 83 -16.15 -1.52 -25.29
N ASP A 84 -15.71 -1.51 -26.55
CA ASP A 84 -15.33 -2.70 -27.32
C ASP A 84 -13.93 -3.24 -26.99
N ARG A 85 -13.29 -2.68 -25.94
CA ARG A 85 -11.94 -3.07 -25.47
C ARG A 85 -10.81 -2.74 -26.45
N THR A 86 -11.05 -1.80 -27.37
CA THR A 86 -9.95 -1.27 -28.21
C THR A 86 -9.10 -0.29 -27.39
N VAL A 87 -7.79 -0.47 -27.43
CA VAL A 87 -6.81 0.37 -26.71
C VAL A 87 -6.29 1.45 -27.65
N HIS A 88 -6.50 2.71 -27.33
CA HIS A 88 -5.99 3.87 -28.05
C HIS A 88 -4.91 4.59 -27.23
N THR A 89 -4.01 5.30 -27.90
CA THR A 89 -3.11 6.24 -27.25
C THR A 89 -3.80 7.60 -27.13
N TYR A 90 -4.07 8.03 -25.91
CA TYR A 90 -4.66 9.33 -25.63
C TYR A 90 -3.62 10.45 -25.63
N SER A 91 -2.44 10.19 -25.04
CA SER A 91 -1.26 11.06 -25.10
C SER A 91 0.02 10.22 -25.12
N GLU A 92 0.94 10.57 -26.03
CA GLU A 92 2.26 9.89 -26.13
C GLU A 92 3.28 10.45 -25.13
N ASN A 93 3.16 11.74 -24.76
CA ASN A 93 4.12 12.43 -23.92
C ASN A 93 3.39 13.29 -22.88
N ILE A 94 3.41 12.81 -21.63
CA ILE A 94 2.87 13.56 -20.48
C ILE A 94 3.95 14.48 -19.91
N LEU A 95 5.21 14.06 -19.90
CA LEU A 95 6.29 14.81 -19.25
C LEU A 95 6.67 16.04 -20.08
N PRO A 96 6.89 17.21 -19.43
CA PRO A 96 7.05 18.49 -20.14
C PRO A 96 8.35 18.59 -20.94
N LEU A 97 9.34 17.77 -20.62
CA LEU A 97 10.64 17.70 -21.29
C LEU A 97 10.97 16.25 -21.65
N PRO A 98 11.75 16.01 -22.73
CA PRO A 98 12.27 14.69 -23.01
C PRO A 98 13.07 14.17 -21.81
N GLN A 99 12.69 13.00 -21.28
CA GLN A 99 13.33 12.39 -20.13
C GLN A 99 14.17 11.21 -20.57
N ASN A 100 15.44 11.22 -20.21
CA ASN A 100 16.32 10.04 -20.35
C ASN A 100 16.26 9.19 -19.07
N LEU A 101 15.07 8.73 -18.72
CA LEU A 101 14.82 7.94 -17.52
C LEU A 101 15.09 6.47 -17.76
N ASP A 102 15.86 5.84 -16.87
CA ASP A 102 15.97 4.39 -16.85
C ASP A 102 14.58 3.74 -16.63
N ARG A 103 14.38 2.56 -17.21
CA ARG A 103 13.16 1.77 -17.04
C ARG A 103 12.83 1.54 -15.56
N PHE A 104 13.82 1.38 -14.72
CA PHE A 104 13.68 1.12 -13.28
C PHE A 104 13.69 2.37 -12.42
N ASP A 105 13.90 3.55 -13.00
CA ASP A 105 13.77 4.80 -12.27
C ASP A 105 12.30 5.02 -11.89
N PRO A 106 11.96 5.22 -10.61
CA PRO A 106 10.57 5.41 -10.18
C PRO A 106 9.99 6.78 -10.54
N VAL A 107 10.74 7.66 -11.17
CA VAL A 107 10.26 8.98 -11.64
C VAL A 107 9.33 8.83 -12.84
N GLY A 108 8.25 9.61 -12.85
CA GLY A 108 7.28 9.65 -13.93
C GLY A 108 5.88 10.00 -13.48
N ALA A 109 4.90 9.53 -14.25
CA ALA A 109 3.48 9.79 -14.03
C ALA A 109 2.92 8.89 -12.91
N ALA A 110 2.26 9.50 -11.91
CA ALA A 110 1.94 8.83 -10.66
C ALA A 110 0.47 8.89 -10.25
N GLY A 111 -0.29 9.92 -10.65
CA GLY A 111 -1.71 10.04 -10.32
C GLY A 111 -2.54 10.40 -11.54
N LEU A 112 -3.76 9.86 -11.60
CA LEU A 112 -4.72 10.06 -12.68
C LEU A 112 -6.10 10.29 -12.09
N CYS A 113 -6.73 11.42 -12.38
CA CYS A 113 -8.10 11.67 -11.97
C CYS A 113 -8.92 12.34 -13.09
N LEU A 114 -10.21 12.03 -13.13
CA LEU A 114 -11.12 12.39 -14.19
C LEU A 114 -12.23 13.29 -13.64
N ASP A 115 -12.46 14.41 -14.33
CA ASP A 115 -13.65 15.24 -14.14
C ASP A 115 -14.48 15.21 -15.42
N GLN A 116 -15.41 14.29 -15.50
CA GLN A 116 -16.28 14.16 -16.66
C GLN A 116 -17.19 15.37 -16.85
N LYS A 117 -17.61 16.03 -15.77
CA LYS A 117 -18.50 17.20 -15.83
C LYS A 117 -17.90 18.33 -16.68
N HIS A 118 -16.61 18.64 -16.47
CA HIS A 118 -15.90 19.67 -17.20
C HIS A 118 -15.11 19.13 -18.39
N GLY A 119 -15.02 17.81 -18.54
CA GLY A 119 -14.23 17.15 -19.58
C GLY A 119 -12.72 17.18 -19.31
N TYR A 120 -12.31 17.20 -18.05
CA TYR A 120 -10.90 17.28 -17.68
C TYR A 120 -10.33 15.92 -17.29
N VAL A 121 -9.08 15.70 -17.73
CA VAL A 121 -8.25 14.56 -17.31
C VAL A 121 -6.97 15.15 -16.72
N TYR A 122 -6.71 14.87 -15.45
CA TYR A 122 -5.52 15.35 -14.73
C TYR A 122 -4.53 14.22 -14.56
N VAL A 123 -3.26 14.52 -14.79
CA VAL A 123 -2.15 13.59 -14.47
C VAL A 123 -1.13 14.33 -13.62
N THR A 124 -0.78 13.76 -12.49
CA THR A 124 0.35 14.20 -11.66
C THR A 124 1.60 13.44 -12.05
N PHE A 125 2.75 14.08 -12.01
CA PHE A 125 4.02 13.46 -12.39
C PHE A 125 5.20 14.11 -11.69
N ALA A 126 6.31 13.38 -11.62
CA ALA A 126 7.61 13.95 -11.34
C ALA A 126 8.49 13.89 -12.58
N TYR A 127 9.35 14.89 -12.76
CA TYR A 127 10.22 15.04 -13.93
C TYR A 127 11.56 15.69 -13.55
N LEU A 128 12.56 15.57 -14.41
CA LEU A 128 13.79 16.34 -14.33
C LEU A 128 13.61 17.66 -15.10
N ASP A 129 13.89 18.78 -14.45
CA ASP A 129 13.90 20.10 -15.12
C ASP A 129 15.17 20.29 -15.97
N GLU A 130 15.30 21.42 -16.66
CA GLU A 130 16.44 21.76 -17.52
C GLU A 130 17.79 21.76 -16.77
N ASN A 131 17.77 21.93 -15.46
CA ASN A 131 18.95 21.91 -14.59
C ASN A 131 19.24 20.52 -13.99
N GLY A 132 18.46 19.49 -14.36
CA GLY A 132 18.57 18.15 -13.82
C GLY A 132 18.04 18.01 -12.39
N VAL A 133 17.18 18.91 -11.93
CA VAL A 133 16.54 18.87 -10.62
C VAL A 133 15.19 18.18 -10.73
N TYR A 134 14.89 17.27 -9.81
CA TYR A 134 13.57 16.64 -9.74
C TYR A 134 12.50 17.62 -9.29
N ARG A 135 11.42 17.71 -10.05
CA ARG A 135 10.26 18.55 -9.79
C ARG A 135 8.98 17.75 -9.84
N ASN A 136 7.96 18.23 -9.12
CA ASN A 136 6.59 17.78 -9.26
C ASN A 136 5.88 18.63 -10.31
N GLY A 137 4.86 18.07 -10.96
CA GLY A 137 4.06 18.78 -11.95
C GLY A 137 2.70 18.15 -12.15
N ILE A 138 1.81 18.90 -12.78
CA ILE A 138 0.48 18.46 -13.16
C ILE A 138 0.24 18.87 -14.60
N ILE A 139 -0.42 18.02 -15.38
CA ILE A 139 -0.99 18.36 -16.68
C ILE A 139 -2.50 18.13 -16.62
N ARG A 140 -3.27 19.08 -17.18
CA ARG A 140 -4.69 18.96 -17.44
C ARG A 140 -4.92 18.81 -18.93
N TYR A 141 -5.56 17.74 -19.34
CA TYR A 141 -6.11 17.58 -20.67
C TYR A 141 -7.57 18.03 -20.69
N GLU A 142 -7.99 18.67 -21.76
CA GLU A 142 -9.31 19.23 -21.91
C GLU A 142 -10.07 18.53 -23.03
N ASN A 143 -11.30 18.18 -22.75
CA ASN A 143 -12.27 17.64 -23.69
C ASN A 143 -13.54 18.52 -23.67
N SER A 144 -14.57 18.13 -24.40
CA SER A 144 -15.87 18.78 -24.31
C SER A 144 -16.53 18.50 -22.95
N PRO A 145 -17.12 19.49 -22.28
CA PRO A 145 -17.83 19.27 -21.03
C PRO A 145 -18.87 18.16 -21.13
N GLY A 146 -18.93 17.29 -20.13
CA GLY A 146 -19.79 16.13 -20.07
C GLY A 146 -19.30 14.91 -20.86
N ARG A 147 -18.24 15.05 -21.67
CA ARG A 147 -17.73 13.97 -22.51
C ARG A 147 -16.21 13.96 -22.56
N ILE A 148 -15.60 12.87 -22.14
CA ILE A 148 -14.18 12.60 -22.36
C ILE A 148 -14.04 11.77 -23.64
N GLY A 149 -13.17 12.19 -24.57
CA GLY A 149 -12.94 11.53 -25.87
C GLY A 149 -11.80 10.53 -25.84
N ILE A 150 -11.48 9.95 -27.00
CA ILE A 150 -10.31 9.08 -27.20
C ILE A 150 -9.02 9.88 -27.44
N SER A 151 -9.12 11.20 -27.57
CA SER A 151 -8.01 12.16 -27.66
C SER A 151 -8.44 13.48 -27.05
N PRO A 152 -7.53 14.27 -26.46
CA PRO A 152 -7.85 15.56 -25.90
C PRO A 152 -7.98 16.63 -27.00
N ASN A 153 -8.73 17.69 -26.73
CA ASN A 153 -8.80 18.90 -27.56
C ASN A 153 -7.56 19.79 -27.35
N SER A 154 -7.11 19.89 -26.08
CA SER A 154 -5.95 20.69 -25.66
C SER A 154 -5.35 20.11 -24.37
N SER A 155 -4.18 20.66 -24.00
CA SER A 155 -3.56 20.33 -22.71
C SER A 155 -2.83 21.55 -22.15
N THR A 156 -2.78 21.67 -20.83
CA THR A 156 -2.10 22.75 -20.12
C THR A 156 -1.27 22.17 -18.97
N TYR A 157 -0.01 22.58 -18.90
CA TYR A 157 0.88 22.25 -17.79
C TYR A 157 0.77 23.26 -16.66
N PHE A 158 0.81 22.75 -15.43
CA PHE A 158 0.84 23.53 -14.20
C PHE A 158 2.08 23.16 -13.39
N LEU A 159 3.20 23.81 -13.70
CA LEU A 159 4.50 23.54 -13.11
C LEU A 159 4.87 24.56 -12.01
N ASP A 160 4.31 25.77 -12.08
CA ASP A 160 4.64 26.88 -11.18
C ASP A 160 4.29 26.60 -9.71
N LEU A 161 3.27 25.76 -9.47
CA LEU A 161 2.85 25.37 -8.12
C LEU A 161 4.00 24.73 -7.30
N PHE A 162 4.90 24.03 -7.96
CA PHE A 162 5.99 23.27 -7.32
C PHE A 162 7.38 23.79 -7.70
N LYS A 163 7.49 24.96 -8.32
CA LYS A 163 8.75 25.48 -8.88
C LYS A 163 9.86 25.70 -7.86
N ASP A 164 9.49 26.03 -6.61
CA ASP A 164 10.43 26.32 -5.54
C ASP A 164 10.74 25.06 -4.69
N GLU A 165 10.08 23.93 -4.96
CA GLU A 165 10.26 22.69 -4.23
C GLU A 165 11.12 21.69 -5.02
N ILE A 166 12.02 21.02 -4.33
CA ILE A 166 12.82 19.93 -4.89
C ILE A 166 12.10 18.61 -4.58
N SER A 167 11.71 17.88 -5.60
CA SER A 167 11.20 16.52 -5.48
C SER A 167 12.36 15.51 -5.36
N HIS A 168 12.06 14.23 -5.41
CA HIS A 168 13.06 13.15 -5.33
C HIS A 168 12.69 12.02 -6.30
N THR A 169 13.60 11.08 -6.52
CA THR A 169 13.32 9.86 -7.31
C THR A 169 12.22 8.99 -6.70
N SER A 170 11.85 9.23 -5.44
CA SER A 170 10.75 8.54 -4.76
C SER A 170 10.13 9.44 -3.70
N HIS A 171 8.91 9.15 -3.27
CA HIS A 171 8.14 9.98 -2.32
C HIS A 171 7.84 11.38 -2.89
N GLN A 172 7.39 11.39 -4.09
CA GLN A 172 7.06 12.55 -4.93
C GLN A 172 5.53 12.79 -4.92
N ILE A 173 5.04 13.63 -5.81
CA ILE A 173 3.61 13.81 -6.03
C ILE A 173 2.97 12.45 -6.36
N GLY A 174 1.77 12.21 -5.87
CA GLY A 174 1.07 10.93 -5.95
C GLY A 174 -0.36 11.06 -6.45
N PRO A 175 -1.29 10.27 -5.90
CA PRO A 175 -2.66 10.19 -6.37
C PRO A 175 -3.41 11.52 -6.22
N CYS A 176 -4.44 11.66 -7.03
CA CYS A 176 -5.40 12.75 -6.94
C CYS A 176 -6.84 12.24 -6.92
N VAL A 177 -7.74 13.03 -6.35
CA VAL A 177 -9.19 12.80 -6.42
C VAL A 177 -9.91 14.12 -6.59
N ILE A 178 -11.09 14.08 -7.23
CA ILE A 178 -11.92 15.25 -7.48
C ILE A 178 -13.27 15.08 -6.78
N HIS A 179 -13.70 16.10 -6.06
CA HIS A 179 -14.99 16.15 -5.38
C HIS A 179 -15.54 17.58 -5.43
N ASP A 180 -16.78 17.74 -5.90
CA ASP A 180 -17.49 19.03 -5.95
C ASP A 180 -16.64 20.20 -6.52
N GLU A 181 -15.96 19.95 -7.66
CA GLU A 181 -15.09 20.92 -8.33
C GLU A 181 -13.80 21.26 -7.55
N GLU A 182 -13.46 20.45 -6.57
CA GLU A 182 -12.24 20.56 -5.78
C GLU A 182 -11.28 19.40 -6.12
N LEU A 183 -10.02 19.73 -6.30
CA LEU A 183 -8.96 18.81 -6.61
C LEU A 183 -8.10 18.60 -5.35
N PHE A 184 -8.04 17.35 -4.86
CA PHE A 184 -7.14 16.92 -3.81
C PHE A 184 -5.98 16.15 -4.40
N ILE A 185 -4.76 16.43 -3.96
CA ILE A 185 -3.54 15.76 -4.42
C ILE A 185 -2.67 15.42 -3.22
N ALA A 186 -2.14 14.22 -3.20
CA ALA A 186 -1.13 13.81 -2.24
C ALA A 186 0.27 14.18 -2.73
N VAL A 187 1.09 14.77 -1.87
CA VAL A 187 2.49 15.08 -2.14
C VAL A 187 3.35 14.38 -1.09
N GLY A 188 4.22 13.50 -1.53
CA GLY A 188 5.16 12.79 -0.64
C GLY A 188 6.23 13.73 -0.07
N PHE A 189 6.90 13.32 0.99
CA PHE A 189 7.85 14.17 1.73
C PHE A 189 9.20 14.44 1.02
N GLY A 190 9.37 14.01 -0.24
CA GLY A 190 10.57 14.28 -1.05
C GLY A 190 11.88 13.74 -0.45
N ARG A 191 11.82 12.83 0.52
CA ARG A 191 12.95 12.33 1.33
C ARG A 191 13.73 13.41 2.09
N ILE A 192 13.13 14.56 2.32
CA ILE A 192 13.71 15.65 3.10
C ILE A 192 13.24 15.52 4.54
N LYS A 193 14.16 15.33 5.47
CA LYS A 193 13.84 15.14 6.89
C LYS A 193 13.09 16.35 7.46
N ASN A 194 12.03 16.10 8.21
CA ASN A 194 11.16 17.09 8.85
C ASN A 194 10.38 18.01 7.88
N GLU A 195 10.45 17.78 6.55
CA GLU A 195 9.74 18.64 5.59
C GLU A 195 8.21 18.50 5.75
N SER A 196 7.72 17.29 6.05
CA SER A 196 6.30 17.03 6.31
C SER A 196 5.72 17.83 7.49
N GLN A 197 6.55 18.42 8.35
CA GLN A 197 6.11 19.20 9.51
C GLN A 197 6.12 20.70 9.26
N LYS A 198 6.37 21.14 8.01
CA LYS A 198 6.41 22.55 7.62
C LYS A 198 5.18 22.92 6.79
N LEU A 199 4.62 24.08 7.06
CA LEU A 199 3.54 24.65 6.26
C LEU A 199 4.05 25.52 5.08
N GLU A 200 5.34 25.78 5.04
CA GLU A 200 6.01 26.53 3.99
C GLU A 200 6.35 25.67 2.75
N SER A 201 6.03 24.37 2.80
CA SER A 201 6.24 23.40 1.73
C SER A 201 5.02 22.52 1.56
N THR A 202 4.70 22.10 0.33
CA THR A 202 3.64 21.13 0.05
C THR A 202 4.11 19.69 0.29
N LEU A 203 5.41 19.45 0.47
CA LEU A 203 5.98 18.13 0.69
C LEU A 203 5.47 17.50 1.99
N GLY A 204 5.02 16.26 1.90
CA GLY A 204 4.44 15.54 3.03
C GLY A 204 3.04 16.04 3.42
N SER A 205 2.25 16.46 2.46
CA SER A 205 0.90 16.97 2.69
C SER A 205 -0.14 16.43 1.69
N ILE A 206 -1.40 16.60 2.03
CA ILE A 206 -2.52 16.58 1.09
C ILE A 206 -2.86 18.02 0.80
N ILE A 207 -2.82 18.41 -0.46
CA ILE A 207 -3.18 19.76 -0.92
C ILE A 207 -4.56 19.75 -1.55
N ARG A 208 -5.28 20.88 -1.41
CA ARG A 208 -6.63 21.09 -1.98
C ARG A 208 -6.70 22.43 -2.71
N MET A 209 -7.26 22.39 -3.91
CA MET A 209 -7.41 23.54 -4.77
C MET A 209 -8.67 23.43 -5.65
N ASN A 210 -9.06 24.51 -6.30
CA ASN A 210 -10.09 24.42 -7.33
C ASN A 210 -9.53 23.86 -8.65
N LEU A 211 -10.41 23.66 -9.64
CA LEU A 211 -10.03 23.10 -10.95
C LEU A 211 -9.11 24.03 -11.79
N ASP A 212 -8.95 25.30 -11.39
CA ASP A 212 -8.00 26.26 -11.98
C ASP A 212 -6.69 26.37 -11.18
N PHE A 213 -6.44 25.40 -10.30
CA PHE A 213 -5.21 25.28 -9.47
C PHE A 213 -4.98 26.47 -8.52
N LYS A 214 -6.06 27.11 -8.07
CA LYS A 214 -6.00 28.16 -7.03
C LYS A 214 -6.39 27.57 -5.69
N PRO A 215 -5.71 27.98 -4.60
CA PRO A 215 -6.07 27.52 -3.27
C PRO A 215 -7.46 28.02 -2.90
N LEU A 216 -8.17 27.25 -2.10
CA LEU A 216 -9.49 27.60 -1.60
C LEU A 216 -9.35 28.39 -0.29
N GLN A 217 -10.13 29.47 -0.14
CA GLN A 217 -10.04 30.37 1.01
C GLN A 217 -10.41 29.69 2.34
N ASP A 218 -11.18 28.62 2.28
CA ASP A 218 -11.53 27.80 3.45
C ASP A 218 -10.53 26.68 3.75
N ASN A 219 -9.39 26.61 3.04
CA ASN A 219 -8.30 25.72 3.43
C ASN A 219 -7.80 26.09 4.86
N PRO A 220 -7.46 25.10 5.69
CA PRO A 220 -7.26 25.31 7.12
C PRO A 220 -6.10 26.26 7.47
N PHE A 221 -5.14 26.42 6.56
CA PHE A 221 -3.95 27.26 6.78
C PHE A 221 -3.88 28.45 5.81
N TYR A 222 -4.98 28.75 5.08
CA TYR A 222 -5.04 29.84 4.14
C TYR A 222 -4.82 31.20 4.81
N LYS A 223 -3.93 32.00 4.22
CA LYS A 223 -3.69 33.39 4.64
C LYS A 223 -4.32 34.36 3.65
N ASN A 224 -5.15 35.22 4.11
CA ASN A 224 -5.77 36.28 3.30
C ASN A 224 -4.86 37.54 3.23
N ASP A 225 -3.65 37.39 2.69
CA ASP A 225 -2.64 38.48 2.65
C ASP A 225 -2.19 38.87 1.22
N ASN A 226 -2.96 38.51 0.20
CA ASN A 226 -2.70 38.76 -1.25
C ASN A 226 -1.44 38.07 -1.81
N LYS A 227 -0.80 37.14 -1.04
CA LYS A 227 0.32 36.35 -1.47
C LYS A 227 -0.05 34.88 -1.38
N ILE A 228 0.03 34.15 -2.49
CA ILE A 228 -0.24 32.70 -2.51
C ILE A 228 1.06 31.97 -2.15
N GLU A 229 1.02 31.17 -1.08
CA GLU A 229 2.12 30.36 -0.57
C GLU A 229 1.71 28.88 -0.49
N ALA A 230 2.66 27.97 -0.25
CA ALA A 230 2.41 26.53 -0.13
C ALA A 230 1.33 26.21 0.90
N ARG A 231 1.34 26.89 2.05
CA ARG A 231 0.38 26.72 3.15
C ARG A 231 -1.08 26.94 2.74
N ASP A 232 -1.32 27.79 1.75
CA ASP A 232 -2.68 28.12 1.30
C ASP A 232 -3.35 26.94 0.60
N TYR A 233 -2.55 25.99 0.09
CA TYR A 233 -3.01 24.77 -0.54
C TYR A 233 -3.18 23.61 0.44
N ILE A 234 -2.55 23.64 1.62
CA ILE A 234 -2.49 22.49 2.51
C ILE A 234 -3.87 22.22 3.13
N TRP A 235 -4.37 20.99 2.91
CA TRP A 235 -5.56 20.45 3.54
C TRP A 235 -5.24 19.70 4.83
N ALA A 236 -4.18 18.87 4.80
CA ALA A 236 -3.61 18.14 5.93
C ALA A 236 -2.12 17.93 5.69
N TYR A 237 -1.33 17.75 6.73
CA TYR A 237 0.13 17.61 6.62
C TYR A 237 0.69 16.56 7.57
N GLY A 238 1.99 16.34 7.53
CA GLY A 238 2.63 15.33 8.36
C GLY A 238 2.46 13.91 7.82
N VAL A 239 2.17 13.76 6.53
CA VAL A 239 2.15 12.46 5.84
C VAL A 239 3.52 12.14 5.26
N ARG A 240 3.79 10.85 5.00
CA ARG A 240 5.06 10.40 4.44
C ARG A 240 4.99 10.19 2.94
N ASN A 241 4.14 9.27 2.49
CA ASN A 241 4.07 8.87 1.08
C ASN A 241 2.75 8.14 0.80
N VAL A 242 1.75 8.90 0.45
CA VAL A 242 0.42 8.40 0.10
C VAL A 242 0.47 7.85 -1.33
N PHE A 243 0.02 6.62 -1.51
CA PHE A 243 -0.05 5.94 -2.80
C PHE A 243 -1.48 5.73 -3.30
N GLY A 244 -2.42 5.62 -2.39
CA GLY A 244 -3.83 5.49 -2.75
C GLY A 244 -4.67 6.52 -2.01
N MET A 245 -5.68 7.04 -2.69
CA MET A 245 -6.58 8.06 -2.17
C MET A 245 -7.99 7.82 -2.70
N LYS A 246 -8.99 7.75 -1.81
CA LYS A 246 -10.38 7.52 -2.17
C LYS A 246 -11.32 8.38 -1.35
N LEU A 247 -12.26 9.03 -2.02
CA LEU A 247 -13.38 9.69 -1.38
C LEU A 247 -14.55 8.73 -1.18
N VAL A 248 -15.11 8.75 0.03
CA VAL A 248 -16.33 8.04 0.40
C VAL A 248 -17.30 9.05 1.02
N GLY A 249 -18.27 9.50 0.26
CA GLY A 249 -19.00 10.72 0.60
C GLY A 249 -18.02 11.90 0.67
N ASN A 250 -18.00 12.62 1.80
CA ASN A 250 -17.10 13.75 2.04
C ASN A 250 -15.86 13.35 2.85
N ARG A 251 -15.61 12.05 3.02
CA ARG A 251 -14.48 11.52 3.81
C ARG A 251 -13.38 11.04 2.88
N LEU A 252 -12.15 11.43 3.16
CA LEU A 252 -10.98 11.10 2.35
C LEU A 252 -10.14 10.03 3.03
N PHE A 253 -10.05 8.85 2.43
CA PHE A 253 -9.26 7.73 2.92
C PHE A 253 -7.99 7.55 2.10
N VAL A 254 -6.91 7.16 2.76
CA VAL A 254 -5.61 6.96 2.13
C VAL A 254 -4.92 5.68 2.57
N THR A 255 -4.08 5.18 1.66
CA THR A 255 -3.03 4.21 1.98
C THR A 255 -1.69 4.90 1.95
N GLU A 256 -0.85 4.62 2.92
CA GLU A 256 0.44 5.28 3.08
C GLU A 256 1.54 4.29 3.38
N ASN A 257 2.65 4.39 2.64
CA ASN A 257 3.81 3.54 2.84
C ASN A 257 4.77 4.10 3.90
N GLY A 258 5.19 3.21 4.79
CA GLY A 258 6.22 3.46 5.77
C GLY A 258 7.57 2.80 5.47
N GLY A 259 8.46 2.84 6.43
CA GLY A 259 9.75 2.14 6.37
C GLY A 259 9.62 0.69 6.81
N GLY A 260 9.08 0.48 8.00
CA GLY A 260 8.87 -0.84 8.60
C GLY A 260 7.40 -1.22 8.73
N VAL A 261 6.49 -0.27 8.61
CA VAL A 261 5.03 -0.44 8.68
C VAL A 261 4.35 0.42 7.63
N ASP A 262 3.16 0.01 7.19
CA ASP A 262 2.28 0.82 6.34
C ASP A 262 1.01 1.14 7.11
N LYS A 263 0.24 2.14 6.66
CA LYS A 263 -0.99 2.49 7.34
C LYS A 263 -2.14 2.80 6.38
N PHE A 264 -3.34 2.60 6.89
CA PHE A 264 -4.61 3.07 6.35
C PHE A 264 -5.16 4.14 7.29
N ASN A 265 -5.60 5.27 6.73
CA ASN A 265 -6.11 6.41 7.48
C ASN A 265 -7.26 7.11 6.76
N GLU A 266 -8.13 7.75 7.53
CA GLU A 266 -8.92 8.89 7.09
C GLU A 266 -8.08 10.18 7.20
N ILE A 267 -8.20 11.08 6.24
CA ILE A 267 -7.55 12.39 6.23
C ILE A 267 -8.55 13.47 6.65
N ILE A 268 -8.29 14.06 7.80
CA ILE A 268 -9.12 15.11 8.42
C ILE A 268 -8.56 16.49 8.09
N LYS A 269 -9.46 17.44 7.76
CA LYS A 269 -9.12 18.85 7.50
C LYS A 269 -8.30 19.46 8.63
N GLY A 270 -7.13 20.02 8.31
CA GLY A 270 -6.25 20.71 9.25
C GLY A 270 -5.42 19.80 10.15
N GLU A 271 -5.55 18.49 10.01
CA GLU A 271 -4.86 17.53 10.89
C GLU A 271 -3.38 17.39 10.54
N ASN A 272 -2.55 17.22 11.59
CA ASN A 272 -1.14 16.87 11.46
C ASN A 272 -0.95 15.36 11.74
N TYR A 273 -0.49 14.60 10.75
CA TYR A 273 -0.22 13.17 10.84
C TYR A 273 1.16 12.82 11.40
N LEU A 274 1.87 13.84 11.90
CA LEU A 274 3.04 13.78 12.77
C LEU A 274 4.31 13.17 12.16
N TYR A 275 4.36 12.77 10.91
CA TYR A 275 5.56 12.17 10.33
C TYR A 275 6.76 13.13 10.38
N ASP A 276 7.82 12.73 11.07
CA ASP A 276 9.08 13.48 11.25
C ASP A 276 10.32 12.79 10.64
N GLY A 277 10.10 11.65 9.98
CA GLY A 277 11.15 10.81 9.41
C GLY A 277 11.37 9.50 10.17
N SER A 278 10.66 9.24 11.27
CA SER A 278 10.76 8.01 12.06
C SER A 278 9.55 7.09 11.87
N ASP A 279 9.74 5.78 12.02
CA ASP A 279 8.63 4.82 11.99
C ASP A 279 7.65 5.03 13.16
N TRP A 280 8.09 5.57 14.28
CA TRP A 280 7.23 5.89 15.42
C TRP A 280 6.28 7.03 15.12
N SER A 281 6.79 8.12 14.56
CA SER A 281 5.95 9.24 14.15
C SER A 281 5.00 8.84 13.02
N PHE A 282 5.46 7.98 12.11
CA PHE A 282 4.64 7.42 11.05
C PHE A 282 3.47 6.59 11.59
N ALA A 283 3.71 5.76 12.61
CA ALA A 283 2.69 4.92 13.23
C ALA A 283 1.68 5.70 14.09
N ALA A 284 2.03 6.92 14.49
CA ALA A 284 1.10 7.78 15.22
C ALA A 284 -0.13 8.11 14.35
N LYS A 285 -1.28 8.22 14.98
CA LYS A 285 -2.56 8.53 14.32
C LYS A 285 -2.94 7.59 13.16
N ALA A 286 -2.54 6.33 13.22
CA ALA A 286 -3.00 5.32 12.26
C ALA A 286 -4.33 4.75 12.73
N GLU A 287 -5.31 4.64 11.84
CA GLU A 287 -6.51 3.86 12.09
C GLU A 287 -6.20 2.36 12.03
N TYR A 288 -5.37 1.97 11.08
CA TYR A 288 -4.86 0.61 11.00
C TYR A 288 -3.40 0.58 10.53
N LEU A 289 -2.59 -0.22 11.20
CA LEU A 289 -1.17 -0.46 10.87
C LEU A 289 -0.97 -1.85 10.30
N PHE A 290 -0.41 -1.90 9.10
CA PHE A 290 0.12 -3.12 8.52
C PHE A 290 1.57 -3.29 8.97
N SER A 291 1.82 -4.25 9.84
CA SER A 291 3.14 -4.52 10.40
C SER A 291 3.49 -5.99 10.31
N PRO A 292 4.56 -6.34 9.57
CA PRO A 292 5.46 -5.47 8.82
C PRO A 292 4.80 -4.79 7.62
N ALA A 293 5.48 -3.77 7.05
CA ALA A 293 5.04 -3.12 5.83
C ALA A 293 4.80 -4.14 4.70
N VAL A 294 3.68 -4.00 4.02
CA VAL A 294 3.24 -4.88 2.92
C VAL A 294 3.30 -4.21 1.54
N GLY A 295 3.67 -2.93 1.51
CA GLY A 295 3.72 -2.12 0.29
C GLY A 295 2.32 -1.74 -0.18
N LEU A 296 1.54 -1.08 0.66
CA LEU A 296 0.22 -0.58 0.29
C LEU A 296 0.35 0.41 -0.86
N VAL A 297 -0.51 0.28 -1.88
CA VAL A 297 -0.54 1.18 -3.02
C VAL A 297 -1.93 1.80 -3.14
N HIS A 298 -2.73 1.36 -4.06
CA HIS A 298 -4.02 1.93 -4.37
C HIS A 298 -5.14 1.30 -3.53
N LEU A 299 -6.22 2.04 -3.30
CA LEU A 299 -7.41 1.52 -2.63
C LEU A 299 -8.66 1.94 -3.39
N ASP A 300 -9.67 1.08 -3.28
CA ASP A 300 -11.01 1.40 -3.76
C ASP A 300 -12.08 0.76 -2.87
N ARG A 301 -13.32 1.16 -3.06
CA ARG A 301 -14.49 0.68 -2.34
C ARG A 301 -15.66 0.54 -3.31
N ILE A 302 -16.49 -0.46 -3.08
CA ILE A 302 -17.73 -0.62 -3.86
C ILE A 302 -18.62 0.60 -3.67
N GLY A 303 -18.98 1.26 -4.78
CA GLY A 303 -19.95 2.34 -4.79
C GLY A 303 -21.38 1.82 -4.57
N PRO A 304 -22.31 2.70 -4.16
CA PRO A 304 -23.69 2.30 -3.88
C PRO A 304 -24.45 1.73 -5.09
N ASP A 305 -24.03 2.08 -6.29
CA ASP A 305 -24.67 1.70 -7.55
C ASP A 305 -24.06 0.45 -8.21
N LEU A 306 -23.04 -0.16 -7.59
CA LEU A 306 -22.32 -1.31 -8.12
C LEU A 306 -22.93 -2.61 -7.58
N SER A 307 -23.67 -3.33 -8.43
CA SER A 307 -24.40 -4.54 -8.08
C SER A 307 -23.64 -5.86 -8.34
N THR A 308 -22.40 -5.79 -8.83
CA THR A 308 -21.64 -6.98 -9.25
C THR A 308 -21.06 -7.81 -8.11
N PHE A 309 -20.93 -7.21 -6.93
CA PHE A 309 -20.52 -7.91 -5.71
C PHE A 309 -21.70 -7.99 -4.73
N PRO A 310 -21.78 -9.04 -3.90
CA PRO A 310 -22.84 -9.17 -2.90
C PRO A 310 -22.87 -8.03 -1.89
N GLU A 311 -24.06 -7.77 -1.32
CA GLU A 311 -24.30 -6.74 -0.28
C GLU A 311 -23.33 -6.83 0.91
N LYS A 312 -22.82 -8.02 1.22
CA LYS A 312 -21.83 -8.22 2.30
C LYS A 312 -20.53 -7.43 2.10
N PHE A 313 -20.25 -6.94 0.90
CA PHE A 313 -19.05 -6.13 0.60
C PHE A 313 -19.34 -4.62 0.56
N LYS A 314 -20.54 -4.17 0.90
CA LYS A 314 -20.95 -2.76 0.78
C LYS A 314 -20.05 -1.77 1.53
N ASP A 315 -19.58 -2.15 2.72
CA ASP A 315 -18.73 -1.31 3.56
C ASP A 315 -17.28 -1.80 3.60
N THR A 316 -16.85 -2.45 2.51
CA THR A 316 -15.55 -3.09 2.37
C THR A 316 -14.60 -2.23 1.54
N PHE A 317 -13.43 -1.93 2.09
CA PHE A 317 -12.29 -1.41 1.33
C PHE A 317 -11.49 -2.56 0.72
N PHE A 318 -11.05 -2.34 -0.52
CA PHE A 318 -10.12 -3.20 -1.24
C PHE A 318 -8.83 -2.43 -1.47
N ILE A 319 -7.71 -3.03 -1.13
CA ILE A 319 -6.40 -2.37 -1.18
C ILE A 319 -5.40 -3.25 -1.90
N VAL A 320 -4.65 -2.66 -2.79
CA VAL A 320 -3.52 -3.31 -3.45
C VAL A 320 -2.30 -3.29 -2.53
N SER A 321 -1.70 -4.46 -2.35
CA SER A 321 -0.40 -4.63 -1.70
C SER A 321 0.62 -5.09 -2.75
N SER A 322 1.61 -4.27 -3.04
CA SER A 322 2.65 -4.59 -4.02
C SER A 322 3.80 -5.43 -3.46
N GLY A 323 3.71 -5.80 -2.19
CA GLY A 323 4.84 -6.37 -1.45
C GLY A 323 5.88 -5.31 -1.13
N ALA A 324 6.67 -5.47 -0.08
CA ALA A 324 7.76 -4.55 0.23
C ALA A 324 8.99 -4.90 -0.61
N PRO A 325 9.33 -4.15 -1.68
CA PRO A 325 10.51 -4.44 -2.48
C PRO A 325 11.75 -4.26 -1.61
N GLY A 326 12.53 -5.32 -1.47
CA GLY A 326 13.80 -5.28 -0.78
C GLY A 326 13.77 -5.62 0.71
N GLY A 327 12.65 -6.10 1.26
CA GLY A 327 12.61 -6.70 2.60
C GLY A 327 13.26 -5.87 3.70
N SER A 328 12.92 -4.58 3.80
CA SER A 328 13.49 -3.71 4.82
C SER A 328 12.89 -3.92 6.21
N GLY A 329 11.84 -4.73 6.32
CA GLY A 329 11.24 -5.15 7.58
C GLY A 329 11.64 -6.58 7.96
N PRO A 330 11.49 -6.96 9.22
CA PRO A 330 11.86 -8.28 9.73
C PRO A 330 10.73 -9.29 9.54
N GLY A 331 10.33 -9.60 8.31
CA GLY A 331 9.25 -10.57 8.02
C GLY A 331 9.32 -11.12 6.61
N ASP A 332 8.43 -12.04 6.30
CA ASP A 332 8.26 -12.62 4.96
C ASP A 332 7.34 -11.68 4.16
N HIS A 333 7.92 -10.67 3.49
CA HIS A 333 7.22 -9.53 2.91
C HIS A 333 6.79 -9.73 1.46
N GLY A 334 6.70 -10.96 1.01
CA GLY A 334 6.47 -11.30 -0.39
C GLY A 334 5.02 -11.25 -0.88
N ASP A 335 4.07 -10.91 -0.04
CA ASP A 335 2.65 -11.01 -0.41
C ASP A 335 2.20 -9.85 -1.28
N ARG A 336 2.39 -9.98 -2.58
CA ARG A 336 1.78 -9.14 -3.61
C ARG A 336 0.35 -9.59 -3.77
N SER A 337 -0.59 -8.72 -3.38
CA SER A 337 -1.98 -9.15 -3.20
C SER A 337 -2.98 -8.01 -3.35
N ILE A 338 -4.24 -8.38 -3.45
CA ILE A 338 -5.37 -7.51 -3.11
C ILE A 338 -5.91 -8.01 -1.79
N ILE A 339 -5.97 -7.13 -0.80
CA ILE A 339 -6.54 -7.37 0.51
C ILE A 339 -7.83 -6.59 0.65
N PHE A 340 -8.74 -7.08 1.49
CA PHE A 340 -9.98 -6.39 1.80
C PHE A 340 -10.32 -6.50 3.28
N PHE A 341 -11.06 -5.52 3.79
CA PHE A 341 -11.61 -5.49 5.15
C PHE A 341 -12.85 -4.61 5.20
N ASP A 342 -13.74 -4.92 6.12
CA ASP A 342 -14.93 -4.14 6.37
C ASP A 342 -14.61 -2.96 7.28
N TYR A 343 -15.25 -1.82 7.03
CA TYR A 343 -15.07 -0.59 7.78
C TYR A 343 -16.39 -0.12 8.38
N ASP A 344 -16.40 0.10 9.68
CA ASP A 344 -17.54 0.68 10.38
C ASP A 344 -17.46 2.22 10.32
N PHE A 345 -18.29 2.81 9.46
CA PHE A 345 -18.35 4.27 9.27
C PHE A 345 -18.97 5.03 10.43
N LEU A 346 -19.66 4.35 11.36
CA LEU A 346 -20.21 4.98 12.56
C LEU A 346 -19.18 5.03 13.69
N GLU A 347 -18.44 3.94 13.86
CA GLU A 347 -17.42 3.80 14.89
C GLU A 347 -16.02 4.25 14.42
N ASN A 348 -15.87 4.61 13.15
CA ASN A 348 -14.61 5.03 12.51
C ASN A 348 -13.46 4.05 12.74
N LYS A 349 -13.71 2.77 12.47
CA LYS A 349 -12.71 1.71 12.65
C LYS A 349 -12.93 0.54 11.70
N LEU A 350 -11.90 -0.28 11.51
CA LEU A 350 -12.08 -1.56 10.85
C LEU A 350 -12.99 -2.47 11.68
N SER A 351 -14.01 -3.05 11.05
CA SER A 351 -14.92 -4.01 11.66
C SER A 351 -14.52 -5.47 11.39
N SER A 352 -13.61 -5.69 10.44
CA SER A 352 -13.02 -7.01 10.19
C SER A 352 -11.50 -6.91 10.02
N SER A 353 -10.80 -8.03 10.27
CA SER A 353 -9.37 -8.13 9.96
C SER A 353 -9.15 -8.19 8.46
N PRO A 354 -8.06 -7.61 7.92
CA PRO A 354 -7.72 -7.72 6.52
C PRO A 354 -7.60 -9.17 6.04
N GLN A 355 -8.21 -9.47 4.90
CA GLN A 355 -8.23 -10.77 4.25
C GLN A 355 -7.70 -10.63 2.83
N HIS A 356 -7.18 -11.73 2.26
CA HIS A 356 -6.74 -11.73 0.86
C HIS A 356 -7.90 -12.09 -0.07
N LEU A 357 -8.12 -11.24 -1.09
CA LEU A 357 -8.95 -11.56 -2.25
C LEU A 357 -8.11 -12.28 -3.31
N LEU A 358 -6.92 -11.77 -3.58
CA LEU A 358 -6.00 -12.23 -4.61
C LEU A 358 -4.58 -12.24 -4.06
N LYS A 359 -3.79 -13.24 -4.43
CA LYS A 359 -2.39 -13.36 -4.05
C LYS A 359 -1.53 -13.83 -5.19
N PHE A 360 -0.41 -13.15 -5.42
CA PHE A 360 0.57 -13.57 -6.41
C PHE A 360 1.38 -14.77 -5.90
N ARG A 361 1.46 -15.83 -6.70
CA ARG A 361 2.19 -17.07 -6.44
C ARG A 361 3.29 -17.35 -7.46
N GLY A 362 3.32 -16.54 -8.53
CA GLY A 362 4.26 -16.71 -9.64
C GLY A 362 5.70 -16.38 -9.29
N LYS A 363 6.58 -16.58 -10.26
CA LYS A 363 8.03 -16.34 -10.13
C LYS A 363 8.46 -14.99 -10.72
N SER A 364 7.60 -14.33 -11.49
CA SER A 364 7.89 -13.03 -12.10
C SER A 364 7.90 -11.90 -11.07
N SER A 365 8.37 -10.72 -11.49
CA SER A 365 8.44 -9.53 -10.62
C SER A 365 7.13 -8.75 -10.60
N GLN A 366 5.97 -9.42 -10.67
CA GLN A 366 4.67 -8.76 -10.64
C GLN A 366 4.53 -7.81 -9.47
N LEU A 367 3.95 -6.65 -9.72
CA LEU A 367 3.77 -5.60 -8.74
C LEU A 367 2.38 -4.98 -8.97
N PRO A 368 1.32 -5.47 -8.33
CA PRO A 368 0.01 -4.83 -8.41
C PRO A 368 0.11 -3.38 -7.93
N VAL A 369 -0.44 -2.42 -8.70
CA VAL A 369 -0.26 -0.99 -8.42
C VAL A 369 -1.54 -0.19 -8.41
N SER A 370 -2.57 -0.61 -9.11
CA SER A 370 -3.84 0.12 -9.13
C SER A 370 -5.03 -0.82 -9.13
N ILE A 371 -6.13 -0.36 -8.56
CA ILE A 371 -7.39 -1.08 -8.41
C ILE A 371 -8.54 -0.08 -8.53
N GLU A 372 -9.61 -0.48 -9.23
CA GLU A 372 -10.82 0.32 -9.31
C GLU A 372 -12.06 -0.53 -9.59
N PHE A 373 -13.18 -0.20 -8.96
CA PHE A 373 -14.47 -0.80 -9.24
C PHE A 373 -15.13 -0.14 -10.44
N ALA A 374 -15.61 -0.98 -11.35
CA ALA A 374 -16.52 -0.60 -12.43
C ALA A 374 -17.87 -1.30 -12.27
N SER A 375 -18.83 -0.96 -13.14
CA SER A 375 -20.16 -1.53 -13.09
C SER A 375 -20.22 -3.05 -13.26
N ASP A 376 -19.17 -3.66 -13.80
CA ASP A 376 -19.10 -5.09 -14.14
C ASP A 376 -18.00 -5.88 -13.41
N GLY A 377 -17.32 -5.28 -12.42
CA GLY A 377 -16.33 -5.96 -11.60
C GLY A 377 -15.28 -5.05 -11.00
N LEU A 378 -14.32 -5.68 -10.33
CA LEU A 378 -13.14 -5.05 -9.77
C LEU A 378 -11.99 -5.20 -10.75
N TYR A 379 -11.40 -4.09 -11.16
CA TYR A 379 -10.28 -4.05 -12.09
C TYR A 379 -8.98 -3.78 -11.35
N PHE A 380 -7.88 -4.43 -11.78
CA PHE A 380 -6.55 -4.13 -11.27
C PHE A 380 -5.50 -4.28 -12.35
N ILE A 381 -4.37 -3.61 -12.16
CA ILE A 381 -3.24 -3.68 -13.08
C ILE A 381 -1.92 -3.88 -12.32
N PRO A 382 -1.10 -4.88 -12.72
CA PRO A 382 0.29 -4.99 -12.28
C PRO A 382 1.22 -4.16 -13.15
N MET A 383 2.26 -3.56 -12.55
CA MET A 383 3.23 -2.71 -13.26
C MET A 383 4.14 -3.50 -14.22
N PHE A 384 4.58 -4.70 -13.80
CA PHE A 384 5.50 -5.51 -14.59
C PHE A 384 4.78 -6.59 -15.41
N PRO A 385 5.37 -7.06 -16.50
CA PRO A 385 4.79 -8.12 -17.33
C PRO A 385 4.58 -9.43 -16.56
N ASN A 386 3.55 -10.18 -16.95
CA ASN A 386 3.33 -11.55 -16.50
C ASN A 386 4.39 -12.52 -17.04
N SER A 387 4.28 -13.80 -16.69
CA SER A 387 5.19 -14.86 -17.13
C SER A 387 5.25 -15.02 -18.65
N ASP A 388 4.22 -14.57 -19.37
CA ASP A 388 4.14 -14.53 -20.83
C ASP A 388 4.77 -13.28 -21.47
N GLY A 389 5.32 -12.36 -20.64
CA GLY A 389 5.95 -11.13 -21.11
C GLY A 389 4.99 -9.98 -21.41
N GLN A 390 3.69 -10.13 -21.09
CA GLN A 390 2.65 -9.11 -21.34
C GLN A 390 2.15 -8.49 -20.05
N SER A 391 1.78 -7.20 -20.08
CA SER A 391 1.07 -6.50 -19.01
C SER A 391 -0.39 -6.38 -19.36
N TYR A 392 -1.25 -6.81 -18.42
CA TYR A 392 -2.70 -6.87 -18.59
C TYR A 392 -3.42 -6.04 -17.54
N VAL A 393 -4.56 -5.50 -17.93
CA VAL A 393 -5.63 -5.15 -16.99
C VAL A 393 -6.44 -6.42 -16.75
N PHE A 394 -6.61 -6.76 -15.48
CA PHE A 394 -7.43 -7.89 -15.06
C PHE A 394 -8.75 -7.41 -14.49
N ARG A 395 -9.79 -8.22 -14.68
CA ARG A 395 -11.11 -8.02 -14.10
C ARG A 395 -11.47 -9.19 -13.19
N ILE A 396 -11.84 -8.88 -11.95
CA ILE A 396 -12.34 -9.84 -10.96
C ILE A 396 -13.85 -9.64 -10.81
N THR A 397 -14.58 -10.75 -10.87
CA THR A 397 -16.04 -10.80 -10.70
C THR A 397 -16.41 -11.76 -9.60
N TYR A 398 -17.54 -11.51 -8.91
CA TYR A 398 -18.10 -12.47 -7.96
C TYR A 398 -18.94 -13.51 -8.70
N ASP A 399 -18.60 -14.79 -8.54
CA ASP A 399 -19.27 -15.92 -9.20
C ASP A 399 -19.14 -17.19 -8.36
N ILE A 400 -20.19 -17.54 -7.63
CA ILE A 400 -20.22 -18.71 -6.74
C ILE A 400 -20.13 -20.07 -7.47
N ASN A 401 -20.41 -20.09 -8.76
CA ASN A 401 -20.38 -21.30 -9.58
C ASN A 401 -19.04 -21.49 -10.32
N ASN A 402 -18.09 -20.63 -10.05
CA ASN A 402 -16.85 -20.57 -10.79
C ASN A 402 -15.85 -21.65 -10.36
N ASN A 403 -15.08 -22.10 -11.32
CA ASN A 403 -13.98 -23.05 -11.17
C ASN A 403 -12.62 -22.38 -11.48
N TYR A 404 -12.32 -21.23 -10.89
CA TYR A 404 -11.00 -20.65 -11.02
C TYR A 404 -9.95 -21.66 -10.52
N PRO A 405 -8.92 -22.00 -11.34
CA PRO A 405 -8.09 -23.19 -11.07
C PRO A 405 -7.18 -23.04 -9.86
N ASN A 406 -6.69 -21.83 -9.59
CA ASN A 406 -5.73 -21.56 -8.52
C ASN A 406 -6.42 -20.85 -7.35
N LYS A 407 -6.91 -21.62 -6.40
CA LYS A 407 -7.64 -21.09 -5.22
C LYS A 407 -6.67 -20.63 -4.13
N LEU A 408 -7.06 -19.56 -3.43
CA LEU A 408 -6.45 -19.20 -2.16
C LEU A 408 -6.76 -20.29 -1.15
N ILE A 409 -5.74 -21.04 -0.77
CA ILE A 409 -5.86 -21.96 0.37
C ILE A 409 -5.74 -21.10 1.63
N ASN A 410 -6.86 -20.85 2.27
CA ASN A 410 -6.89 -20.26 3.61
C ASN A 410 -6.46 -21.33 4.62
N GLU A 411 -5.19 -21.71 4.61
CA GLU A 411 -4.64 -22.49 5.71
C GLU A 411 -4.64 -21.61 6.96
N ILE A 412 -5.67 -21.78 7.78
CA ILE A 412 -5.70 -21.21 9.13
C ILE A 412 -4.71 -22.03 9.97
N ASN A 413 -3.43 -21.70 9.84
CA ASN A 413 -2.39 -22.27 10.68
C ASN A 413 -1.68 -21.13 11.44
N PRO A 414 -1.03 -21.41 12.57
CA PRO A 414 -0.41 -20.39 13.40
C PRO A 414 0.61 -19.53 12.67
N LYS A 415 1.34 -20.06 11.68
CA LYS A 415 2.36 -19.31 10.94
C LYS A 415 1.74 -18.31 9.97
N THR A 416 0.63 -18.68 9.32
CA THR A 416 -0.11 -17.77 8.46
C THR A 416 -0.78 -16.66 9.27
N LEU A 417 -1.30 -16.97 10.47
CA LEU A 417 -1.85 -15.97 11.38
C LEU A 417 -0.79 -15.00 11.92
N VAL A 418 0.41 -15.48 12.26
CA VAL A 418 1.55 -14.61 12.64
C VAL A 418 1.87 -13.59 11.52
N SER A 419 1.79 -14.01 10.27
CA SER A 419 2.00 -13.12 9.12
C SER A 419 0.79 -12.21 8.87
N LYS A 420 -0.43 -12.74 8.93
CA LYS A 420 -1.70 -12.00 8.76
C LYS A 420 -1.79 -10.81 9.71
N TYR A 421 -1.47 -11.04 10.98
CA TYR A 421 -1.52 -10.01 12.02
C TYR A 421 -0.20 -9.25 12.21
N GLY A 422 0.80 -9.46 11.37
CA GLY A 422 2.04 -8.70 11.37
C GLY A 422 2.89 -8.82 12.64
N CYS A 423 2.72 -9.88 13.44
CA CYS A 423 3.37 -10.03 14.75
C CYS A 423 4.89 -9.87 14.69
N ARG A 424 5.54 -10.33 13.60
CA ARG A 424 6.98 -10.22 13.40
C ARG A 424 7.48 -8.81 13.09
N GLY A 425 6.62 -7.87 12.79
CA GLY A 425 6.99 -6.48 12.65
C GLY A 425 7.66 -5.94 13.91
N CYS A 426 7.08 -6.28 15.05
CA CYS A 426 7.55 -5.83 16.36
C CYS A 426 8.26 -6.93 17.17
N HIS A 427 7.85 -8.19 17.03
CA HIS A 427 8.29 -9.31 17.86
C HIS A 427 9.24 -10.29 17.12
N ILE A 428 10.16 -10.90 17.85
CA ILE A 428 10.94 -12.04 17.36
C ILE A 428 10.14 -13.32 17.63
N ILE A 429 9.83 -14.06 16.55
CA ILE A 429 9.13 -15.37 16.57
C ILE A 429 9.87 -16.33 15.65
N ASN A 430 10.31 -17.48 16.18
CA ASN A 430 11.18 -18.46 15.49
C ASN A 430 12.49 -17.83 14.97
N GLY A 431 13.13 -17.00 15.78
CA GLY A 431 14.38 -16.33 15.46
C GLY A 431 14.28 -15.26 14.36
N LYS A 432 13.07 -14.95 13.88
CA LYS A 432 12.80 -13.93 12.86
C LYS A 432 11.90 -12.83 13.42
N GLY A 433 12.13 -11.58 13.02
CA GLY A 433 11.26 -10.46 13.37
C GLY A 433 12.00 -9.24 13.90
N GLY A 434 11.23 -8.20 14.27
CA GLY A 434 11.72 -6.95 14.85
C GLY A 434 12.09 -7.06 16.33
N GLY A 435 12.73 -6.03 16.86
CA GLY A 435 13.13 -5.93 18.27
C GLY A 435 12.40 -4.81 19.03
N PHE A 436 11.29 -4.31 18.49
CA PHE A 436 10.51 -3.24 19.16
C PHE A 436 9.67 -3.78 20.31
N GLY A 437 9.08 -4.95 20.13
CA GLY A 437 8.34 -5.66 21.15
C GLY A 437 9.18 -6.75 21.86
N PRO A 438 8.64 -7.36 22.92
CA PRO A 438 9.29 -8.50 23.59
C PRO A 438 9.57 -9.65 22.62
N ASN A 439 10.72 -10.33 22.83
CA ASN A 439 10.99 -11.58 22.13
C ASN A 439 10.01 -12.67 22.63
N LEU A 440 9.26 -13.29 21.72
CA LEU A 440 8.25 -14.31 22.03
C LEU A 440 8.80 -15.74 21.97
N ASP A 441 10.05 -15.96 21.54
CA ASP A 441 10.69 -17.27 21.49
C ASP A 441 11.21 -17.78 22.84
N ASN A 442 11.35 -16.88 23.85
CA ASN A 442 12.04 -17.20 25.09
C ASN A 442 11.05 -17.42 26.23
N ASP A 443 10.68 -18.65 26.52
CA ASP A 443 9.87 -19.06 27.68
C ASP A 443 8.72 -18.10 28.02
N LEU A 444 7.93 -17.76 27.01
CA LEU A 444 6.82 -16.82 27.14
C LEU A 444 5.86 -17.27 28.25
N LEU A 445 5.56 -18.58 28.29
CA LEU A 445 4.70 -19.16 29.30
C LEU A 445 5.24 -18.92 30.73
N ALA A 446 6.52 -19.20 30.98
CA ALA A 446 7.11 -19.04 32.32
C ALA A 446 7.14 -17.57 32.76
N ARG A 447 7.47 -16.66 31.86
CA ARG A 447 7.48 -15.20 32.13
C ARG A 447 6.09 -14.66 32.47
N LEU A 448 5.08 -15.06 31.71
CA LEU A 448 3.71 -14.67 31.94
C LEU A 448 3.12 -15.35 33.18
N TYR A 449 3.47 -16.60 33.44
CA TYR A 449 2.99 -17.37 34.57
C TYR A 449 3.31 -16.67 35.89
N GLN A 450 4.59 -16.30 36.10
CA GLN A 450 5.01 -15.61 37.33
C GLN A 450 4.26 -14.29 37.53
N ARG A 451 4.11 -13.50 36.47
CA ARG A 451 3.42 -12.20 36.54
C ARG A 451 1.93 -12.34 36.81
N LEU A 452 1.24 -13.18 36.05
CA LEU A 452 -0.22 -13.24 36.04
C LEU A 452 -0.82 -14.01 37.23
N ASN A 453 -0.01 -14.85 37.89
CA ASN A 453 -0.43 -15.57 39.09
C ASN A 453 0.14 -14.96 40.38
N SER A 454 0.61 -13.70 40.34
CA SER A 454 1.05 -12.96 41.51
C SER A 454 -0.11 -12.23 42.17
N GLU A 455 -0.01 -12.00 43.48
CA GLU A 455 -0.94 -11.17 44.24
C GLU A 455 -1.00 -9.73 43.74
N ASP A 456 0.14 -9.21 43.29
CA ASP A 456 0.22 -7.85 42.72
C ASP A 456 -0.65 -7.71 41.46
N TYR A 457 -0.68 -8.74 40.59
CA TYR A 457 -1.53 -8.73 39.43
C TYR A 457 -3.01 -8.77 39.78
N GLU A 458 -3.38 -9.62 40.74
CA GLU A 458 -4.78 -9.70 41.21
C GLU A 458 -5.26 -8.37 41.83
N ASN A 459 -4.41 -7.73 42.62
CA ASN A 459 -4.72 -6.43 43.22
C ASN A 459 -4.83 -5.32 42.16
N LYS A 460 -3.94 -5.35 41.15
CA LYS A 460 -4.03 -4.43 40.02
C LYS A 460 -5.38 -4.55 39.28
N ILE A 461 -5.81 -5.78 38.97
CA ILE A 461 -7.09 -6.00 38.27
C ILE A 461 -8.27 -5.50 39.11
N LYS A 462 -8.28 -5.78 40.41
CA LYS A 462 -9.33 -5.26 41.32
C LYS A 462 -9.41 -3.74 41.31
N LEU A 463 -8.28 -3.04 41.24
CA LEU A 463 -8.24 -1.58 41.15
C LEU A 463 -8.77 -1.07 39.81
N LEU A 464 -8.42 -1.73 38.72
CA LEU A 464 -8.92 -1.35 37.39
C LEU A 464 -10.45 -1.55 37.29
N ASP A 465 -10.97 -2.66 37.84
CA ASP A 465 -12.42 -2.94 37.83
C ASP A 465 -13.27 -1.99 38.66
N GLN A 466 -12.66 -1.25 39.60
CA GLN A 466 -13.31 -0.18 40.39
C GLN A 466 -13.42 1.12 39.62
N SER A 467 -12.77 1.29 38.47
CA SER A 467 -12.84 2.51 37.68
C SER A 467 -14.19 2.64 36.98
N GLU A 468 -14.88 3.76 37.24
CA GLU A 468 -16.19 4.06 36.63
C GLU A 468 -16.07 4.36 35.10
N ASN A 469 -14.90 4.83 34.67
CA ASN A 469 -14.65 5.24 33.28
C ASN A 469 -14.01 4.14 32.41
N ASP A 470 -14.01 2.89 32.87
CA ASP A 470 -13.40 1.80 32.13
C ASP A 470 -14.37 1.18 31.11
N LEU A 471 -13.85 0.76 29.96
CA LEU A 471 -14.66 0.16 28.90
C LEU A 471 -15.21 -1.20 29.36
N GLU A 472 -16.49 -1.45 29.11
CA GLU A 472 -17.15 -2.71 29.49
C GLU A 472 -16.45 -3.93 28.88
N ILE A 473 -15.96 -3.81 27.64
CA ILE A 473 -15.20 -4.88 26.98
C ILE A 473 -13.92 -5.25 27.77
N TYR A 474 -13.25 -4.27 28.38
CA TYR A 474 -12.05 -4.52 29.19
C TYR A 474 -12.37 -5.29 30.46
N LYS A 475 -13.48 -4.96 31.12
CA LYS A 475 -13.97 -5.69 32.30
C LYS A 475 -14.29 -7.13 31.98
N ILE A 476 -14.93 -7.39 30.82
CA ILE A 476 -15.24 -8.74 30.33
C ILE A 476 -13.94 -9.53 30.10
N LEU A 477 -12.96 -8.98 29.41
CA LEU A 477 -11.68 -9.64 29.10
C LEU A 477 -10.88 -9.95 30.38
N ARG A 478 -10.86 -9.01 31.35
CA ARG A 478 -10.25 -9.23 32.67
C ARG A 478 -10.98 -10.32 33.45
N SER A 479 -12.30 -10.30 33.49
CA SER A 479 -13.11 -11.33 34.12
C SER A 479 -12.82 -12.72 33.55
N ASN A 480 -12.76 -12.85 32.21
CA ASN A 480 -12.41 -14.10 31.54
C ASN A 480 -11.01 -14.59 31.93
N THR A 481 -10.04 -13.68 32.04
CA THR A 481 -8.70 -13.99 32.51
C THR A 481 -8.69 -14.46 33.98
N MET A 482 -9.36 -13.75 34.86
CA MET A 482 -9.33 -14.00 36.30
C MET A 482 -10.13 -15.22 36.76
N ARG A 483 -11.08 -15.71 35.94
CA ARG A 483 -11.80 -16.99 36.20
C ARG A 483 -10.88 -18.19 36.20
N ASN A 484 -9.74 -18.10 35.49
CA ASN A 484 -8.77 -19.16 35.34
C ASN A 484 -7.60 -19.02 36.32
N LYS A 485 -6.82 -20.10 36.52
CA LYS A 485 -5.61 -20.12 37.35
C LYS A 485 -4.48 -20.84 36.63
N GLY A 486 -3.25 -20.58 37.07
CA GLY A 486 -2.08 -21.26 36.52
C GLY A 486 -1.85 -20.99 35.04
N GLU A 487 -1.57 -22.03 34.28
CA GLU A 487 -1.34 -21.94 32.83
C GLU A 487 -2.59 -21.54 32.06
N ASP A 488 -3.78 -21.92 32.49
CA ASP A 488 -5.05 -21.55 31.86
C ASP A 488 -5.32 -20.04 32.00
N ARG A 489 -4.89 -19.45 33.13
CA ARG A 489 -4.93 -17.96 33.27
C ARG A 489 -4.00 -17.31 32.25
N VAL A 490 -2.79 -17.82 32.06
CA VAL A 490 -1.85 -17.30 31.08
C VAL A 490 -2.42 -17.40 29.67
N ARG A 491 -3.01 -18.54 29.34
CA ARG A 491 -3.65 -18.76 28.04
C ARG A 491 -4.80 -17.78 27.80
N SER A 492 -5.72 -17.66 28.74
CA SER A 492 -6.85 -16.73 28.65
C SER A 492 -6.40 -15.27 28.57
N TRP A 493 -5.38 -14.91 29.37
CA TRP A 493 -4.79 -13.58 29.29
C TRP A 493 -4.20 -13.29 27.91
N LEU A 494 -3.45 -14.24 27.34
CA LEU A 494 -2.81 -14.04 26.04
C LEU A 494 -3.85 -13.92 24.90
N ILE A 495 -4.93 -14.70 24.96
CA ILE A 495 -6.06 -14.57 24.02
C ILE A 495 -6.67 -13.16 24.12
N SER A 496 -7.00 -12.72 25.33
CA SER A 496 -7.55 -11.37 25.58
C SER A 496 -6.58 -10.27 25.13
N PHE A 497 -5.28 -10.45 25.40
CA PHE A 497 -4.25 -9.47 25.03
C PHE A 497 -4.02 -9.35 23.51
N ILE A 498 -4.16 -10.44 22.77
CA ILE A 498 -4.06 -10.41 21.30
C ILE A 498 -5.29 -9.72 20.71
N GLN A 499 -6.47 -9.90 21.29
CA GLN A 499 -7.70 -9.22 20.85
C GLN A 499 -7.66 -7.72 21.17
N GLU A 500 -7.32 -7.38 22.41
CA GLU A 500 -7.33 -6.00 22.89
C GLU A 500 -6.15 -5.77 23.87
N PRO A 501 -5.01 -5.30 23.37
CA PRO A 501 -3.79 -5.14 24.21
C PRO A 501 -3.95 -4.23 25.42
N SER A 502 -4.86 -3.28 25.37
CA SER A 502 -5.06 -2.27 26.41
C SER A 502 -5.93 -2.74 27.57
N PHE A 503 -6.53 -3.94 27.50
CA PHE A 503 -7.56 -4.38 28.43
C PHE A 503 -7.12 -4.44 29.91
N ASP A 504 -5.84 -4.66 30.18
CA ASP A 504 -5.28 -4.70 31.54
C ASP A 504 -4.19 -3.65 31.79
N ASN A 505 -3.87 -2.83 30.78
CA ASN A 505 -2.88 -1.77 30.88
C ASN A 505 -3.07 -0.72 29.78
N HIS A 506 -3.70 0.39 30.09
CA HIS A 506 -3.95 1.49 29.16
C HIS A 506 -2.68 2.19 28.62
N LEU A 507 -1.51 1.94 29.24
CA LEU A 507 -0.23 2.50 28.81
C LEU A 507 0.53 1.58 27.85
N ILE A 508 -0.09 0.47 27.42
CA ILE A 508 0.55 -0.46 26.48
C ILE A 508 0.77 0.21 25.13
N LYS A 509 1.92 -0.08 24.51
CA LYS A 509 2.28 0.47 23.20
C LYS A 509 2.07 -0.52 22.05
N MET A 510 1.56 -1.71 22.31
CA MET A 510 1.17 -2.64 21.27
C MET A 510 -0.11 -2.15 20.61
N ALA A 511 -0.09 -1.99 19.30
CA ALA A 511 -1.28 -1.64 18.53
C ALA A 511 -2.28 -2.80 18.53
N SER A 512 -3.58 -2.50 18.53
CA SER A 512 -4.61 -3.50 18.29
C SER A 512 -4.46 -4.06 16.87
N VAL A 513 -4.53 -5.38 16.75
CA VAL A 513 -4.47 -6.07 15.46
C VAL A 513 -5.85 -6.57 15.02
N ASN A 514 -6.90 -6.26 15.78
CA ASN A 514 -8.28 -6.67 15.54
C ASN A 514 -8.44 -8.18 15.27
N ALA A 515 -7.73 -9.00 16.04
CA ALA A 515 -7.83 -10.45 15.93
C ALA A 515 -9.15 -10.92 16.53
N ASN A 516 -9.90 -11.73 15.79
CA ASN A 516 -11.05 -12.43 16.37
C ASN A 516 -10.62 -13.49 17.40
N GLU A 517 -11.54 -13.96 18.23
CA GLU A 517 -11.25 -14.90 19.32
C GLU A 517 -10.67 -16.22 18.82
N ALA A 518 -11.14 -16.74 17.68
CA ALA A 518 -10.65 -18.00 17.13
C ALA A 518 -9.17 -17.88 16.68
N ASP A 519 -8.83 -16.85 15.95
CA ASP A 519 -7.45 -16.59 15.51
C ASP A 519 -6.54 -16.28 16.72
N ALA A 520 -7.03 -15.47 17.67
CA ALA A 520 -6.30 -15.17 18.92
C ALA A 520 -6.01 -16.44 19.74
N THR A 521 -6.97 -17.37 19.79
CA THR A 521 -6.81 -18.67 20.45
C THR A 521 -5.71 -19.51 19.80
N ILE A 522 -5.72 -19.64 18.47
CA ILE A 522 -4.70 -20.38 17.71
C ILE A 522 -3.31 -19.75 17.90
N LEU A 523 -3.23 -18.41 17.86
CA LEU A 523 -1.98 -17.69 18.10
C LEU A 523 -1.46 -17.87 19.51
N ALA A 524 -2.32 -17.76 20.52
CA ALA A 524 -1.94 -17.96 21.93
C ALA A 524 -1.39 -19.37 22.16
N ASP A 525 -2.08 -20.40 21.69
CA ASP A 525 -1.65 -21.78 21.80
C ASP A 525 -0.32 -22.03 21.08
N TYR A 526 -0.11 -21.41 19.94
CA TYR A 526 1.15 -21.51 19.21
C TYR A 526 2.31 -20.82 19.94
N LEU A 527 2.10 -19.61 20.43
CA LEU A 527 3.15 -18.83 21.11
C LEU A 527 3.54 -19.44 22.45
N LEU A 528 2.59 -20.00 23.19
CA LEU A 528 2.86 -20.66 24.47
C LEU A 528 3.58 -22.02 24.33
N LYS A 529 3.45 -22.68 23.18
CA LYS A 529 4.17 -23.94 22.87
C LYS A 529 5.60 -23.74 22.40
N GLN A 530 6.04 -22.49 22.13
CA GLN A 530 7.41 -22.20 21.72
C GLN A 530 8.39 -22.50 22.86
N LYS A 531 9.01 -23.70 22.86
CA LYS A 531 10.10 -24.03 23.77
C LYS A 531 11.40 -23.45 23.23
N SER A 532 12.25 -22.99 24.13
CA SER A 532 13.60 -22.51 23.79
C SER A 532 14.51 -23.69 23.43
N ASP A 533 14.42 -24.16 22.20
CA ASP A 533 15.47 -25.01 21.64
C ASP A 533 16.62 -24.12 21.17
N ASN A 534 17.54 -23.83 22.07
CA ASN A 534 18.95 -23.54 21.81
C ASN A 534 19.56 -22.38 22.63
N LYS A 535 20.42 -22.75 23.59
CA LYS A 535 21.35 -21.81 24.27
C LYS A 535 22.25 -21.05 23.27
N ASN A 536 22.52 -21.58 22.08
CA ASN A 536 23.30 -20.92 21.02
C ASN A 536 22.52 -19.80 20.28
N ASN A 537 21.20 -19.91 20.16
CA ASN A 537 20.39 -18.83 19.57
C ASN A 537 20.23 -17.62 20.50
N GLN A 538 20.31 -17.79 21.82
CA GLN A 538 20.21 -16.67 22.76
C GLN A 538 21.37 -15.68 22.62
N LYS A 539 22.59 -16.15 22.36
CA LYS A 539 23.77 -15.27 22.19
C LYS A 539 23.68 -14.48 20.88
N ASN A 540 23.23 -15.14 19.80
CA ASN A 540 23.01 -14.49 18.50
C ASN A 540 21.83 -13.52 18.51
N ASN A 541 20.77 -13.80 19.27
CA ASN A 541 19.63 -12.89 19.39
C ASN A 541 19.95 -11.64 20.23
N LYS A 542 20.75 -11.75 21.30
CA LYS A 542 21.21 -10.57 22.04
C LYS A 542 22.03 -9.63 21.17
N ILE A 543 22.90 -10.17 20.31
CA ILE A 543 23.68 -9.39 19.35
C ILE A 543 22.77 -8.75 18.29
N LYS A 544 21.79 -9.48 17.75
CA LYS A 544 20.82 -8.94 16.78
C LYS A 544 19.97 -7.82 17.39
N VAL A 545 19.49 -7.98 18.61
CA VAL A 545 18.72 -6.95 19.32
C VAL A 545 19.60 -5.72 19.63
N LEU A 546 20.85 -5.92 20.05
CA LEU A 546 21.80 -4.83 20.25
C LEU A 546 22.04 -4.08 18.94
N ILE A 547 22.28 -4.82 17.86
CA ILE A 547 22.48 -4.28 16.51
C ILE A 547 21.23 -3.50 16.05
N SER A 548 20.01 -3.99 16.31
CA SER A 548 18.78 -3.30 15.91
C SER A 548 18.53 -1.99 16.67
N ARG A 549 19.05 -1.86 17.90
CA ARG A 549 18.93 -0.63 18.72
C ARG A 549 19.87 0.49 18.30
N TYR A 550 21.06 0.15 17.80
CA TYR A 550 22.14 1.13 17.58
C TYR A 550 22.49 1.35 16.11
N LEU A 551 22.00 0.51 15.21
CA LEU A 551 22.19 0.71 13.77
C LEU A 551 20.98 1.43 13.16
N PRO A 552 21.22 2.29 12.17
CA PRO A 552 20.17 2.95 11.40
C PRO A 552 19.26 1.92 10.72
N GLU A 553 18.19 2.40 10.08
CA GLU A 553 17.17 1.59 9.42
C GLU A 553 17.72 0.36 8.68
N PRO A 554 17.03 -0.77 8.70
CA PRO A 554 17.50 -2.04 8.10
C PRO A 554 18.07 -1.92 6.69
N ARG A 555 17.52 -1.01 5.87
CA ARG A 555 17.98 -0.73 4.50
C ARG A 555 19.41 -0.17 4.39
N TYR A 556 19.91 0.46 5.45
CA TYR A 556 21.29 1.00 5.44
C TYR A 556 22.30 0.05 6.08
N ARG A 557 21.87 -1.02 6.74
CA ARG A 557 22.77 -1.96 7.43
C ARG A 557 23.73 -2.65 6.48
N HIS A 558 23.26 -3.01 5.27
CA HIS A 558 24.12 -3.61 4.25
C HIS A 558 25.23 -2.65 3.79
N ILE A 559 24.97 -1.34 3.73
CA ILE A 559 26.00 -0.34 3.40
C ILE A 559 27.06 -0.30 4.50
N ILE A 560 26.64 -0.29 5.76
CA ILE A 560 27.56 -0.31 6.92
C ILE A 560 28.38 -1.60 6.93
N PHE A 561 27.73 -2.77 6.71
CA PHE A 561 28.44 -4.04 6.64
C PHE A 561 29.39 -4.13 5.46
N SER A 562 29.04 -3.59 4.30
CA SER A 562 29.92 -3.51 3.13
C SER A 562 31.12 -2.62 3.41
N PHE A 563 30.92 -1.47 4.08
CA PHE A 563 31.99 -0.56 4.45
C PHE A 563 32.95 -1.20 5.46
N ILE A 564 32.43 -1.86 6.51
CA ILE A 564 33.24 -2.59 7.49
C ILE A 564 34.03 -3.73 6.83
N SER A 565 33.37 -4.50 5.94
CA SER A 565 34.02 -5.57 5.18
C SER A 565 35.13 -5.04 4.28
N GLY A 566 34.93 -3.88 3.65
CA GLY A 566 35.97 -3.19 2.86
C GLY A 566 37.17 -2.79 3.68
N ILE A 567 36.97 -2.27 4.89
CA ILE A 567 38.05 -1.92 5.83
C ILE A 567 38.83 -3.18 6.24
N ILE A 568 38.14 -4.24 6.62
CA ILE A 568 38.77 -5.52 7.02
C ILE A 568 39.60 -6.08 5.86
N PHE A 569 39.05 -6.09 4.66
CA PHE A 569 39.76 -6.55 3.45
C PHE A 569 41.02 -5.74 3.17
N SER A 570 40.93 -4.41 3.31
CA SER A 570 42.07 -3.50 3.15
C SER A 570 43.17 -3.77 4.17
N ILE A 571 42.81 -4.04 5.43
CA ILE A 571 43.76 -4.42 6.50
C ILE A 571 44.43 -5.75 6.18
N ILE A 572 43.65 -6.74 5.70
CA ILE A 572 44.23 -8.04 5.30
C ILE A 572 45.25 -7.87 4.17
N ILE A 573 44.92 -7.08 3.15
CA ILE A 573 45.88 -6.78 2.05
C ILE A 573 47.13 -6.12 2.59
N LEU A 574 47.00 -5.18 3.52
CA LEU A 574 48.14 -4.49 4.13
C LEU A 574 49.03 -5.48 4.90
N ILE A 575 48.44 -6.37 5.69
CA ILE A 575 49.18 -7.42 6.43
C ILE A 575 49.92 -8.35 5.47
N ILE A 576 49.25 -8.79 4.40
CA ILE A 576 49.85 -9.63 3.36
C ILE A 576 51.04 -8.91 2.71
N ARG A 577 50.89 -7.64 2.34
CA ARG A 577 51.98 -6.81 1.77
C ARG A 577 53.14 -6.67 2.72
N LEU A 578 52.91 -6.42 4.01
CA LEU A 578 53.95 -6.32 5.02
C LEU A 578 54.66 -7.66 5.25
N TYR A 579 53.92 -8.78 5.17
CA TYR A 579 54.51 -10.11 5.27
C TYR A 579 55.47 -10.42 4.11
N PHE A 580 55.05 -10.11 2.86
CA PHE A 580 55.91 -10.32 1.68
C PHE A 580 57.07 -9.30 1.58
N LYS A 581 57.00 -8.16 2.24
CA LYS A 581 58.07 -7.17 2.28
C LYS A 581 59.17 -7.52 3.30
N ARG A 582 58.90 -8.45 4.24
CA ARG A 582 59.84 -8.95 5.27
C ARG A 582 60.55 -10.22 4.86
N LYS A 583 60.13 -10.89 3.78
CA LYS A 583 60.86 -11.93 3.08
C LYS A 583 61.62 -11.36 1.89
#